data_5fb3cbccc244525eb0bc73165c16c1dc
#
_entry.id   5fb3cbccc244525eb0bc73165c16c1dc
#
_cell.length_a   1.000
_cell.length_b   1.000
_cell.length_c   1.000
_cell.angle_alpha   90.00
_cell.angle_beta   90.00
_cell.angle_gamma   90.00
#
_symmetry.space_group_name_H-M   'P 1'
#
loop_
_entity.id
_entity.type
_entity.pdbx_description
1 polymer ?
#
loop_
_entity_poly.entity_id
_entity_poly.type
_entity_poly.pdbx_seq_one_letter_code
_entity_poly.pdbx_strand_id
1 'polypeptide(L)'
;MVEIVVVKLIYRIMENNMNDTELAGVNENLPRRQIVLDKLNEWGIPFTMYEHPPLPTIEMALEYWKDVEATHCKNLFFRNHKGNKHYLVVFECHQQMAIHDIEKMLHQGKLSFASEQRMDKYLGLKPGSVSPFGLINDTNKEVKLFLDKNLKDAPLLSFHPNDNRASLVVKNEDFMRYLELWGGEWEFLELY
;
A
#
# COMPACT_ATOMS: atom_id res chain seq x y z
N MET A 1 -10.86 14.31 -20.16
CA MET A 1 -11.24 15.67 -19.68
C MET A 1 -12.49 15.69 -18.81
N VAL A 2 -13.48 14.85 -19.04
CA VAL A 2 -14.72 14.80 -18.21
C VAL A 2 -14.48 14.15 -16.85
N GLU A 3 -13.62 13.14 -16.75
CA GLU A 3 -13.29 12.45 -15.47
C GLU A 3 -12.60 13.35 -14.44
N ILE A 4 -11.73 14.25 -14.88
CA ILE A 4 -11.02 15.19 -13.98
C ILE A 4 -11.98 16.22 -13.36
N VAL A 5 -13.05 16.57 -14.05
CA VAL A 5 -14.06 17.55 -13.57
C VAL A 5 -14.96 16.93 -12.51
N VAL A 6 -15.35 15.66 -12.68
CA VAL A 6 -16.18 14.93 -11.70
C VAL A 6 -15.41 14.69 -10.41
N VAL A 7 -14.14 14.29 -10.50
CA VAL A 7 -13.25 14.10 -9.35
C VAL A 7 -13.08 15.41 -8.56
N LYS A 8 -12.84 16.54 -9.23
CA LYS A 8 -12.74 17.86 -8.57
C LYS A 8 -14.04 18.31 -7.91
N LEU A 9 -15.20 17.96 -8.46
CA LEU A 9 -16.49 18.30 -7.89
C LEU A 9 -16.80 17.48 -6.64
N ILE A 10 -16.49 16.17 -6.66
CA ILE A 10 -16.62 15.27 -5.51
C ILE A 10 -15.68 15.73 -4.39
N TYR A 11 -14.45 16.08 -4.71
CA TYR A 11 -13.46 16.63 -3.75
C TYR A 11 -14.00 17.88 -3.03
N ARG A 12 -14.58 18.81 -3.78
CA ARG A 12 -15.15 20.06 -3.25
C ARG A 12 -16.38 19.83 -2.35
N ILE A 13 -17.17 18.78 -2.64
CA ILE A 13 -18.32 18.39 -1.81
C ILE A 13 -17.83 17.73 -0.50
N MET A 14 -16.75 16.93 -0.57
CA MET A 14 -16.16 16.28 0.60
C MET A 14 -15.49 17.30 1.54
N GLU A 15 -14.73 18.28 1.01
CA GLU A 15 -14.13 19.37 1.80
C GLU A 15 -15.17 20.16 2.61
N ASN A 16 -16.35 20.37 2.06
CA ASN A 16 -17.43 21.12 2.74
C ASN A 16 -18.12 20.33 3.88
N ASN A 17 -17.87 19.01 3.99
CA ASN A 17 -18.49 18.13 4.99
C ASN A 17 -17.50 17.55 6.01
N MET A 18 -16.20 17.86 5.88
CA MET A 18 -15.15 17.37 6.77
C MET A 18 -14.87 18.38 7.90
N ASN A 19 -14.57 17.86 9.09
CA ASN A 19 -14.12 18.69 10.20
C ASN A 19 -12.63 19.10 10.04
N ASP A 20 -12.17 20.09 10.82
CA ASP A 20 -10.82 20.65 10.72
C ASP A 20 -9.70 19.60 10.92
N THR A 21 -9.95 18.56 11.71
CA THR A 21 -9.00 17.48 11.95
C THR A 21 -8.88 16.54 10.75
N GLU A 22 -10.00 16.28 10.08
CA GLU A 22 -10.02 15.49 8.83
C GLU A 22 -9.39 16.26 7.68
N LEU A 23 -9.64 17.58 7.59
CA LEU A 23 -9.01 18.48 6.60
C LEU A 23 -7.48 18.56 6.80
N ALA A 24 -6.99 18.63 8.04
CA ALA A 24 -5.56 18.60 8.34
C ALA A 24 -4.91 17.28 7.86
N GLY A 25 -5.55 16.14 8.10
CA GLY A 25 -5.12 14.84 7.58
C GLY A 25 -5.13 14.75 6.05
N VAL A 26 -6.06 15.45 5.37
CA VAL A 26 -6.12 15.55 3.90
C VAL A 26 -4.87 16.23 3.35
N ASN A 27 -4.45 17.34 3.94
CA ASN A 27 -3.31 18.11 3.46
C ASN A 27 -1.97 17.41 3.65
N GLU A 28 -1.81 16.56 4.67
CA GLU A 28 -0.55 15.85 4.92
C GLU A 28 -0.31 14.66 3.97
N ASN A 29 -1.34 14.00 3.48
CA ASN A 29 -1.23 12.78 2.67
C ASN A 29 -1.25 13.06 1.16
N LEU A 30 -1.82 14.19 0.72
CA LEU A 30 -1.82 14.57 -0.70
C LEU A 30 -0.42 14.59 -1.33
N PRO A 31 0.63 15.15 -0.68
CA PRO A 31 1.97 15.09 -1.22
C PRO A 31 2.49 13.67 -1.39
N ARG A 32 2.17 12.76 -0.45
CA ARG A 32 2.61 11.35 -0.51
C ARG A 32 1.93 10.60 -1.65
N ARG A 33 0.64 10.80 -1.85
CA ARG A 33 -0.11 10.26 -2.99
C ARG A 33 0.50 10.77 -4.30
N GLN A 34 0.73 12.06 -4.42
CA GLN A 34 1.24 12.66 -5.65
C GLN A 34 2.61 12.09 -6.03
N ILE A 35 3.51 11.89 -5.06
CA ILE A 35 4.81 11.24 -5.29
C ILE A 35 4.63 9.85 -5.93
N VAL A 36 3.65 9.06 -5.47
CA VAL A 36 3.37 7.75 -6.07
C VAL A 36 2.89 7.90 -7.51
N LEU A 37 1.89 8.77 -7.74
CA LEU A 37 1.31 8.96 -9.07
C LEU A 37 2.36 9.45 -10.07
N ASP A 38 3.19 10.41 -9.67
CA ASP A 38 4.26 10.95 -10.51
C ASP A 38 5.29 9.85 -10.84
N LYS A 39 5.66 9.03 -9.85
CA LYS A 39 6.62 7.95 -10.05
C LYS A 39 6.07 6.84 -10.96
N LEU A 40 4.81 6.44 -10.78
CA LEU A 40 4.17 5.46 -11.65
C LEU A 40 4.08 5.99 -13.10
N ASN A 41 3.73 7.27 -13.29
CA ASN A 41 3.71 7.91 -14.60
C ASN A 41 5.12 7.98 -15.22
N GLU A 42 6.13 8.38 -14.44
CA GLU A 42 7.54 8.39 -14.88
C GLU A 42 8.00 7.01 -15.38
N TRP A 43 7.59 5.96 -14.68
CA TRP A 43 7.94 4.57 -15.02
C TRP A 43 7.03 3.94 -16.08
N GLY A 44 6.01 4.67 -16.53
CA GLY A 44 5.03 4.19 -17.50
C GLY A 44 4.23 2.98 -16.99
N ILE A 45 3.91 2.96 -15.68
CA ILE A 45 3.07 1.95 -15.04
C ILE A 45 1.61 2.42 -15.11
N PRO A 46 0.73 1.76 -15.88
CA PRO A 46 -0.69 2.12 -15.94
C PRO A 46 -1.40 1.76 -14.64
N PHE A 47 -2.35 2.59 -14.23
CA PHE A 47 -3.21 2.34 -13.07
C PHE A 47 -4.59 2.95 -13.26
N THR A 48 -5.57 2.42 -12.53
CA THR A 48 -6.89 3.05 -12.33
C THR A 48 -7.00 3.47 -10.88
N MET A 49 -7.40 4.71 -10.60
CA MET A 49 -7.54 5.23 -9.25
C MET A 49 -9.01 5.35 -8.87
N TYR A 50 -9.35 4.83 -7.69
CA TYR A 50 -10.66 4.93 -7.06
C TYR A 50 -10.53 5.75 -5.77
N GLU A 51 -11.21 6.87 -5.70
CA GLU A 51 -11.24 7.70 -4.49
C GLU A 51 -12.37 7.26 -3.56
N HIS A 52 -12.09 7.31 -2.25
CA HIS A 52 -13.03 6.94 -1.20
C HIS A 52 -12.69 7.69 0.10
N PRO A 53 -13.62 7.80 1.06
CA PRO A 53 -13.31 8.31 2.39
C PRO A 53 -12.20 7.49 3.07
N PRO A 54 -11.55 8.01 4.14
CA PRO A 54 -10.64 7.21 4.95
C PRO A 54 -11.33 5.93 5.43
N LEU A 55 -10.73 4.78 5.16
CA LEU A 55 -11.26 3.46 5.50
C LEU A 55 -10.35 2.81 6.54
N PRO A 56 -10.62 3.03 7.85
CA PRO A 56 -9.75 2.56 8.93
C PRO A 56 -9.83 1.04 9.15
N THR A 57 -10.86 0.37 8.64
CA THR A 57 -11.00 -1.09 8.75
C THR A 57 -11.29 -1.73 7.40
N ILE A 58 -10.99 -3.03 7.30
CA ILE A 58 -11.24 -3.80 6.07
C ILE A 58 -12.74 -3.94 5.79
N GLU A 59 -13.55 -4.10 6.84
CA GLU A 59 -15.01 -4.22 6.70
C GLU A 59 -15.59 -2.97 6.03
N MET A 60 -15.13 -1.79 6.40
CA MET A 60 -15.53 -0.53 5.75
C MET A 60 -15.02 -0.47 4.31
N ALA A 61 -13.80 -0.93 4.07
CA ALA A 61 -13.21 -0.92 2.75
C ALA A 61 -13.95 -1.84 1.76
N LEU A 62 -14.39 -3.01 2.21
CA LEU A 62 -15.14 -3.96 1.39
C LEU A 62 -16.43 -3.36 0.80
N GLU A 63 -17.07 -2.44 1.51
CA GLU A 63 -18.27 -1.75 0.98
C GLU A 63 -17.96 -0.90 -0.24
N TYR A 64 -16.80 -0.23 -0.24
CA TYR A 64 -16.35 0.60 -1.37
C TYR A 64 -15.71 -0.23 -2.49
N TRP A 65 -15.14 -1.37 -2.16
CA TRP A 65 -14.44 -2.23 -3.13
C TRP A 65 -15.36 -3.22 -3.86
N LYS A 66 -16.62 -3.37 -3.43
CA LYS A 66 -17.56 -4.36 -4.01
C LYS A 66 -17.72 -4.25 -5.54
N ASP A 67 -17.58 -3.03 -6.08
CA ASP A 67 -17.70 -2.75 -7.52
C ASP A 67 -16.33 -2.58 -8.20
N VAL A 68 -15.23 -2.83 -7.48
CA VAL A 68 -13.85 -2.75 -7.98
C VAL A 68 -13.30 -4.14 -8.19
N GLU A 69 -13.25 -4.57 -9.45
CA GLU A 69 -12.74 -5.90 -9.83
C GLU A 69 -11.20 -5.91 -9.69
N ALA A 70 -10.71 -6.30 -8.51
CA ALA A 70 -9.30 -6.48 -8.22
C ALA A 70 -9.09 -7.35 -6.98
N THR A 71 -7.92 -7.96 -6.84
CA THR A 71 -7.49 -8.58 -5.59
C THR A 71 -7.00 -7.48 -4.65
N HIS A 72 -7.80 -7.20 -3.62
CA HIS A 72 -7.47 -6.21 -2.60
C HIS A 72 -6.52 -6.80 -1.57
N CYS A 73 -5.47 -6.06 -1.22
CA CYS A 73 -4.37 -6.56 -0.41
C CYS A 73 -4.28 -5.89 0.96
N LYS A 74 -3.88 -6.68 1.95
CA LYS A 74 -3.34 -6.22 3.24
C LYS A 74 -1.84 -6.04 3.11
N ASN A 75 -1.34 -4.97 3.74
CA ASN A 75 0.07 -4.64 3.74
C ASN A 75 0.53 -4.44 5.18
N LEU A 76 1.46 -5.28 5.64
CA LEU A 76 1.97 -5.26 7.01
C LEU A 76 3.46 -4.99 7.01
N PHE A 77 3.90 -4.04 7.84
CA PHE A 77 5.31 -3.67 7.92
C PHE A 77 5.91 -4.09 9.26
N PHE A 78 6.94 -4.93 9.18
CA PHE A 78 7.60 -5.55 10.32
C PHE A 78 9.07 -5.18 10.41
N ARG A 79 9.61 -5.33 11.61
CA ARG A 79 11.04 -5.37 11.86
C ARG A 79 11.43 -6.67 12.56
N ASN A 80 12.68 -7.14 12.41
CA ASN A 80 13.20 -8.27 13.19
C ASN A 80 13.47 -7.88 14.64
N HIS A 81 13.79 -8.87 15.50
CA HIS A 81 14.07 -8.65 16.91
C HIS A 81 15.18 -7.61 17.16
N LYS A 82 16.26 -7.63 16.38
CA LYS A 82 17.38 -6.68 16.49
C LYS A 82 17.03 -5.29 15.95
N GLY A 83 15.96 -5.13 15.21
CA GLY A 83 15.52 -3.87 14.61
C GLY A 83 16.39 -3.35 13.47
N ASN A 84 17.21 -4.21 12.86
CA ASN A 84 18.13 -3.88 11.78
C ASN A 84 17.70 -4.42 10.42
N LYS A 85 16.59 -5.18 10.34
CA LYS A 85 15.97 -5.66 9.09
C LYS A 85 14.48 -5.33 9.10
N HIS A 86 13.98 -4.97 7.92
CA HIS A 86 12.59 -4.55 7.73
C HIS A 86 11.95 -5.38 6.63
N TYR A 87 10.67 -5.70 6.83
CA TYR A 87 9.91 -6.56 5.95
C TYR A 87 8.55 -5.96 5.68
N LEU A 88 8.23 -5.79 4.42
CA LEU A 88 6.88 -5.49 3.97
C LEU A 88 6.25 -6.79 3.50
N VAL A 89 5.09 -7.15 4.06
CA VAL A 89 4.38 -8.40 3.74
C VAL A 89 3.03 -8.05 3.15
N VAL A 90 2.74 -8.58 1.99
CA VAL A 90 1.53 -8.29 1.20
C VAL A 90 0.79 -9.58 0.90
N PHE A 91 -0.50 -9.62 1.21
CA PHE A 91 -1.38 -10.76 0.97
C PHE A 91 -2.83 -10.33 0.75
N GLU A 92 -3.67 -11.23 0.26
CA GLU A 92 -5.08 -10.98 -0.02
C GLU A 92 -5.85 -10.59 1.26
N CYS A 93 -6.75 -9.61 1.17
CA CYS A 93 -7.35 -8.93 2.33
C CYS A 93 -8.26 -9.80 3.20
N HIS A 94 -8.87 -10.87 2.67
CA HIS A 94 -9.71 -11.79 3.44
C HIS A 94 -8.91 -12.85 4.19
N GLN A 95 -7.63 -13.01 3.85
CA GLN A 95 -6.78 -14.01 4.46
C GLN A 95 -6.22 -13.55 5.81
N GLN A 96 -5.86 -14.54 6.62
CA GLN A 96 -5.18 -14.33 7.90
C GLN A 96 -3.82 -15.00 7.84
N MET A 97 -2.82 -14.25 8.24
CA MET A 97 -1.45 -14.71 8.30
C MET A 97 -1.00 -14.83 9.75
N ALA A 98 -0.39 -15.95 10.09
CA ALA A 98 0.25 -16.12 11.38
C ALA A 98 1.68 -15.55 11.35
N ILE A 99 1.94 -14.45 12.06
CA ILE A 99 3.28 -13.83 12.16
C ILE A 99 4.34 -14.86 12.57
N HIS A 100 3.98 -15.80 13.45
CA HIS A 100 4.88 -16.85 13.91
C HIS A 100 5.38 -17.79 12.80
N ASP A 101 4.62 -17.99 11.74
CA ASP A 101 5.05 -18.83 10.63
C ASP A 101 6.06 -18.10 9.75
N ILE A 102 5.90 -16.80 9.56
CA ILE A 102 6.93 -15.96 8.92
C ILE A 102 8.21 -15.93 9.78
N GLU A 103 8.12 -15.82 11.10
CA GLU A 103 9.27 -15.87 12.00
C GLU A 103 10.10 -17.14 11.80
N LYS A 104 9.42 -18.29 11.69
CA LYS A 104 10.09 -19.58 11.42
C LYS A 104 10.78 -19.61 10.06
N MET A 105 10.11 -19.10 9.02
CA MET A 105 10.67 -19.08 7.66
C MET A 105 11.89 -18.17 7.54
N LEU A 106 11.84 -16.99 8.17
CA LEU A 106 12.91 -16.01 8.04
C LEU A 106 14.15 -16.30 8.91
N HIS A 107 14.02 -17.11 9.96
CA HIS A 107 15.09 -17.36 10.93
C HIS A 107 15.76 -16.09 11.49
N GLN A 108 15.00 -14.99 11.63
CA GLN A 108 15.49 -13.68 12.09
C GLN A 108 15.04 -13.32 13.52
N GLY A 109 14.59 -14.35 14.28
CA GLY A 109 13.98 -14.16 15.59
C GLY A 109 12.56 -13.59 15.49
N LYS A 110 12.06 -13.08 16.61
CA LYS A 110 10.71 -12.52 16.66
C LYS A 110 10.54 -11.32 15.75
N LEU A 111 9.42 -11.26 15.05
CA LEU A 111 8.98 -10.09 14.32
C LEU A 111 8.08 -9.23 15.22
N SER A 112 8.13 -7.94 14.99
CA SER A 112 7.23 -6.97 15.60
C SER A 112 6.80 -5.98 14.54
N PHE A 113 5.59 -5.43 14.65
CA PHE A 113 5.20 -4.32 13.79
C PHE A 113 6.22 -3.19 13.89
N ALA A 114 6.54 -2.59 12.76
CA ALA A 114 7.40 -1.43 12.73
C ALA A 114 6.68 -0.23 13.37
N SER A 115 7.43 0.58 14.11
CA SER A 115 6.90 1.82 14.68
C SER A 115 6.60 2.85 13.58
N GLU A 116 5.78 3.86 13.90
CA GLU A 116 5.50 4.98 13.01
C GLU A 116 6.79 5.65 12.51
N GLN A 117 7.76 5.88 13.39
CA GLN A 117 9.06 6.43 13.00
C GLN A 117 9.80 5.58 11.95
N ARG A 118 9.64 4.24 12.02
CA ARG A 118 10.22 3.33 11.04
C ARG A 118 9.43 3.35 9.73
N MET A 119 8.10 3.40 9.79
CA MET A 119 7.26 3.55 8.59
C MET A 119 7.62 4.83 7.84
N ASP A 120 7.76 5.94 8.56
CA ASP A 120 8.14 7.23 7.98
C ASP A 120 9.56 7.17 7.38
N LYS A 121 10.52 6.65 8.14
CA LYS A 121 11.92 6.56 7.70
C LYS A 121 12.11 5.71 6.43
N TYR A 122 11.51 4.53 6.38
CA TYR A 122 11.78 3.54 5.32
C TYR A 122 10.78 3.59 4.16
N LEU A 123 9.54 3.95 4.44
CA LEU A 123 8.46 3.94 3.44
C LEU A 123 7.87 5.34 3.18
N GLY A 124 8.22 6.35 4.00
CA GLY A 124 7.61 7.67 3.93
C GLY A 124 6.12 7.65 4.29
N LEU A 125 5.68 6.70 5.14
CA LEU A 125 4.27 6.43 5.42
C LEU A 125 3.90 6.66 6.87
N LYS A 126 2.60 6.88 7.09
CA LYS A 126 1.97 6.88 8.42
C LYS A 126 1.16 5.60 8.66
N PRO A 127 0.84 5.25 9.92
CA PRO A 127 -0.09 4.17 10.25
C PRO A 127 -1.40 4.30 9.46
N GLY A 128 -1.92 3.15 9.01
CA GLY A 128 -3.13 3.09 8.20
C GLY A 128 -2.95 3.33 6.69
N SER A 129 -1.73 3.68 6.24
CA SER A 129 -1.44 3.93 4.81
C SER A 129 -0.31 3.04 4.26
N VAL A 130 0.01 1.94 4.94
CA VAL A 130 1.08 1.03 4.50
C VAL A 130 0.75 0.45 3.13
N SER A 131 1.69 0.57 2.20
CA SER A 131 1.52 0.18 0.81
C SER A 131 2.86 -0.23 0.20
N PRO A 132 2.89 -1.17 -0.76
CA PRO A 132 4.09 -1.48 -1.51
C PRO A 132 4.59 -0.27 -2.34
N PHE A 133 3.72 0.69 -2.68
CA PHE A 133 4.14 1.93 -3.33
C PHE A 133 5.01 2.82 -2.42
N GLY A 134 5.02 2.59 -1.10
CA GLY A 134 5.97 3.23 -0.19
C GLY A 134 7.44 2.88 -0.46
N LEU A 135 7.70 1.75 -1.12
CA LEU A 135 9.05 1.30 -1.48
C LEU A 135 9.80 2.27 -2.41
N ILE A 136 9.11 3.17 -3.10
CA ILE A 136 9.76 4.27 -3.87
C ILE A 136 10.62 5.17 -2.97
N ASN A 137 10.29 5.26 -1.68
CA ASN A 137 11.03 6.06 -0.69
C ASN A 137 12.22 5.29 -0.08
N ASP A 138 12.25 3.96 -0.22
CA ASP A 138 13.36 3.11 0.22
C ASP A 138 14.51 3.13 -0.80
N THR A 139 15.19 4.25 -0.88
CA THR A 139 16.29 4.47 -1.83
C THR A 139 17.49 3.56 -1.59
N ASN A 140 17.70 3.15 -0.34
CA ASN A 140 18.82 2.29 0.06
C ASN A 140 18.49 0.79 -0.06
N LYS A 141 17.26 0.41 -0.40
CA LYS A 141 16.79 -0.99 -0.50
C LYS A 141 16.96 -1.77 0.81
N GLU A 142 16.62 -1.12 1.93
CA GLU A 142 16.72 -1.68 3.28
C GLU A 142 15.45 -2.49 3.67
N VAL A 143 14.40 -2.43 2.87
CA VAL A 143 13.15 -3.18 3.06
C VAL A 143 13.11 -4.37 2.11
N LYS A 144 12.89 -5.56 2.65
CA LYS A 144 12.59 -6.74 1.83
C LYS A 144 11.07 -6.92 1.74
N LEU A 145 10.57 -7.10 0.49
CA LEU A 145 9.16 -7.33 0.23
C LEU A 145 8.87 -8.83 0.12
N PHE A 146 7.84 -9.28 0.82
CA PHE A 146 7.26 -10.61 0.67
C PHE A 146 5.84 -10.50 0.12
N LEU A 147 5.59 -11.19 -0.96
CA LEU A 147 4.28 -11.33 -1.58
C LEU A 147 3.74 -12.72 -1.32
N ASP A 148 2.49 -12.83 -0.93
CA ASP A 148 1.85 -14.14 -0.90
C ASP A 148 1.85 -14.78 -2.31
N LYS A 149 2.19 -16.06 -2.38
CA LYS A 149 2.26 -16.78 -3.66
C LYS A 149 0.95 -16.77 -4.44
N ASN A 150 -0.20 -16.71 -3.73
CA ASN A 150 -1.52 -16.68 -4.36
C ASN A 150 -1.77 -15.37 -5.13
N LEU A 151 -1.01 -14.30 -4.87
CA LEU A 151 -1.08 -13.07 -5.65
C LEU A 151 -0.43 -13.19 -7.03
N LYS A 152 0.36 -14.25 -7.27
CA LYS A 152 1.08 -14.45 -8.53
C LYS A 152 0.15 -14.54 -9.74
N ASP A 153 -1.00 -15.17 -9.56
CA ASP A 153 -1.97 -15.43 -10.63
C ASP A 153 -3.14 -14.44 -10.62
N ALA A 154 -3.16 -13.48 -9.67
CA ALA A 154 -4.17 -12.45 -9.61
C ALA A 154 -4.01 -11.47 -10.79
N PRO A 155 -5.02 -11.29 -11.67
CA PRO A 155 -4.85 -10.44 -12.86
C PRO A 155 -4.72 -8.95 -12.53
N LEU A 156 -5.42 -8.50 -11.50
CA LEU A 156 -5.44 -7.11 -11.02
C LEU A 156 -5.19 -7.08 -9.52
N LEU A 157 -4.31 -6.19 -9.10
CA LEU A 157 -3.96 -5.95 -7.69
C LEU A 157 -4.37 -4.54 -7.27
N SER A 158 -4.86 -4.40 -6.04
CA SER A 158 -5.29 -3.12 -5.49
C SER A 158 -4.51 -2.75 -4.24
N PHE A 159 -3.93 -1.53 -4.23
CA PHE A 159 -3.15 -0.99 -3.13
C PHE A 159 -3.46 0.49 -2.90
N HIS A 160 -3.19 1.00 -1.70
CA HIS A 160 -3.24 2.43 -1.44
C HIS A 160 -2.07 3.17 -2.12
N PRO A 161 -2.31 4.36 -2.69
CA PRO A 161 -1.23 5.23 -3.19
C PRO A 161 -0.56 6.02 -2.05
N ASN A 162 -0.10 5.35 -0.98
CA ASN A 162 0.45 5.96 0.23
C ASN A 162 -0.54 6.88 0.99
N ASP A 163 -1.81 6.71 0.70
CA ASP A 163 -2.93 7.47 1.26
C ASP A 163 -4.16 6.55 1.33
N ASN A 164 -4.76 6.39 2.50
CA ASN A 164 -5.90 5.49 2.73
C ASN A 164 -7.26 6.05 2.26
N ARG A 165 -7.26 7.09 1.43
CA ARG A 165 -8.46 7.69 0.81
C ARG A 165 -8.52 7.44 -0.69
N ALA A 166 -7.67 6.56 -1.19
CA ALA A 166 -7.74 6.08 -2.54
C ALA A 166 -7.18 4.65 -2.64
N SER A 167 -7.61 3.95 -3.68
CA SER A 167 -7.05 2.67 -4.10
C SER A 167 -6.58 2.79 -5.54
N LEU A 168 -5.39 2.29 -5.83
CA LEU A 168 -4.88 2.11 -7.18
C LEU A 168 -5.02 0.65 -7.57
N VAL A 169 -5.67 0.41 -8.68
CA VAL A 169 -5.72 -0.90 -9.33
C VAL A 169 -4.69 -0.92 -10.45
N VAL A 170 -3.82 -1.91 -10.40
CA VAL A 170 -2.77 -2.15 -11.40
C VAL A 170 -2.84 -3.58 -11.90
N LYS A 171 -2.45 -3.81 -13.16
CA LYS A 171 -2.27 -5.18 -13.63
C LYS A 171 -1.10 -5.85 -12.90
N ASN A 172 -1.19 -7.15 -12.70
CA ASN A 172 -0.12 -7.90 -12.05
C ASN A 172 1.23 -7.73 -12.79
N GLU A 173 1.24 -7.84 -14.11
CA GLU A 173 2.43 -7.65 -14.94
C GLU A 173 3.07 -6.26 -14.74
N ASP A 174 2.25 -5.22 -14.62
CA ASP A 174 2.71 -3.84 -14.38
C ASP A 174 3.23 -3.67 -12.93
N PHE A 175 2.61 -4.36 -11.96
CA PHE A 175 3.13 -4.38 -10.59
C PHE A 175 4.47 -5.14 -10.49
N MET A 176 4.64 -6.25 -11.20
CA MET A 176 5.94 -6.93 -11.26
C MET A 176 7.00 -6.01 -11.89
N ARG A 177 6.66 -5.31 -12.97
CA ARG A 177 7.55 -4.30 -13.58
C ARG A 177 7.88 -3.15 -12.62
N TYR A 178 6.91 -2.71 -11.81
CA TYR A 178 7.16 -1.73 -10.74
C TYR A 178 8.23 -2.24 -9.76
N LEU A 179 8.17 -3.50 -9.34
CA LEU A 179 9.14 -4.10 -8.41
C LEU A 179 10.54 -4.22 -9.04
N GLU A 180 10.62 -4.55 -10.33
CA GLU A 180 11.88 -4.56 -11.07
C GLU A 180 12.51 -3.15 -11.13
N LEU A 181 11.71 -2.12 -11.42
CA LEU A 181 12.16 -0.74 -11.48
C LEU A 181 12.53 -0.18 -10.10
N TRP A 182 11.82 -0.61 -9.04
CA TRP A 182 12.24 -0.31 -7.67
C TRP A 182 13.61 -0.93 -7.35
N GLY A 183 13.88 -2.15 -7.81
CA GLY A 183 15.20 -2.79 -7.75
C GLY A 183 15.65 -3.25 -6.37
N GLY A 184 14.76 -3.40 -5.39
CA GLY A 184 15.04 -3.98 -4.08
C GLY A 184 14.81 -5.49 -4.03
N GLU A 185 15.01 -6.10 -2.87
CA GLU A 185 14.77 -7.52 -2.67
C GLU A 185 13.29 -7.83 -2.49
N TRP A 186 12.78 -8.78 -3.27
CA TRP A 186 11.42 -9.29 -3.09
C TRP A 186 11.31 -10.77 -3.48
N GLU A 187 10.35 -11.47 -2.90
CA GLU A 187 10.05 -12.86 -3.25
C GLU A 187 8.60 -13.23 -2.91
N PHE A 188 8.11 -14.28 -3.59
CA PHE A 188 6.86 -14.91 -3.23
C PHE A 188 7.05 -15.93 -2.11
N LEU A 189 6.16 -15.90 -1.11
CA LEU A 189 6.09 -16.88 -0.02
C LEU A 189 4.71 -17.51 0.07
N GLU A 190 4.65 -18.73 0.57
CA GLU A 190 3.41 -19.36 1.01
C GLU A 190 3.11 -18.86 2.41
N LEU A 191 2.14 -17.94 2.55
CA LEU A 191 1.86 -17.27 3.80
C LEU A 191 0.74 -17.92 4.61
N TYR A 192 -0.10 -18.79 4.00
CA TYR A 192 -1.20 -19.56 4.61
C TYR A 192 -1.58 -20.78 3.76
#